data_4c3de14ad82c48d2c274aaa1638b5ba2
#
_entry.id   4c3de14ad82c48d2c274aaa1638b5ba2
#
_cell.length_a   1.000
_cell.length_b   1.000
_cell.length_c   1.000
_cell.angle_alpha   90.00
_cell.angle_beta   90.00
_cell.angle_gamma   90.00
#
_symmetry.space_group_name_H-M   'P 1'
#
loop_
_entity.id
_entity.type
_entity.pdbx_description
1 polymer ?
#
loop_
_entity_poly.entity_id
_entity_poly.type
_entity_poly.pdbx_seq_one_letter_code
_entity_poly.pdbx_strand_id
1 'polypeptide(L)'
;MTNPLRTGLFTTLREMGASIEEADVRGDAGEPMAQLRVRASRLRGVDVPPERAPSMIDEYLVLAVAASFAEGTTIMRGLQELRVKESDRLEATAAMLRGNGVKVEISGDDLIVEGRGHVPGGGLVATHMDHRIAMSALVMGLASDKPVAVDDTAFIATSFPDFSPMMRALGAELS
;
A
#
# COMPACT_ATOMS: atom_id res chain seq x y z
N MET A 1 17.46 2.38 -1.24
CA MET A 1 17.86 3.23 -0.10
C MET A 1 16.96 2.93 1.07
N THR A 2 17.49 2.82 2.27
CA THR A 2 16.77 2.50 3.50
C THR A 2 16.88 3.67 4.49
N ASN A 3 16.46 4.86 4.04
CA ASN A 3 16.44 6.04 4.88
C ASN A 3 15.55 5.78 6.11
N PRO A 4 16.09 5.84 7.36
CA PRO A 4 15.33 5.55 8.57
C PRO A 4 14.09 6.43 8.76
N LEU A 5 14.09 7.62 8.18
CA LEU A 5 12.95 8.54 8.22
C LEU A 5 11.83 8.17 7.24
N ARG A 6 12.05 7.16 6.38
CA ARG A 6 11.13 6.72 5.32
C ARG A 6 10.91 5.21 5.30
N THR A 7 11.14 4.53 6.42
CA THR A 7 11.01 3.07 6.55
C THR A 7 9.85 2.62 7.43
N GLY A 8 8.92 3.52 7.74
CA GLY A 8 7.74 3.23 8.55
C GLY A 8 6.92 2.06 8.04
N LEU A 9 6.79 1.93 6.70
CA LEU A 9 6.10 0.79 6.07
C LEU A 9 6.74 -0.55 6.45
N PHE A 10 8.08 -0.66 6.41
CA PHE A 10 8.76 -1.92 6.75
C PHE A 10 8.56 -2.30 8.21
N THR A 11 8.59 -1.30 9.11
CA THR A 11 8.30 -1.50 10.53
C THR A 11 6.88 -2.02 10.72
N THR A 12 5.89 -1.38 10.10
CA THR A 12 4.49 -1.77 10.19
C THR A 12 4.25 -3.16 9.60
N LEU A 13 4.80 -3.47 8.44
CA LEU A 13 4.65 -4.80 7.85
C LEU A 13 5.28 -5.90 8.71
N ARG A 14 6.43 -5.64 9.36
CA ARG A 14 7.03 -6.58 10.33
C ARG A 14 6.12 -6.80 11.55
N GLU A 15 5.51 -5.75 12.08
CA GLU A 15 4.52 -5.84 13.17
C GLU A 15 3.29 -6.66 12.73
N MET A 16 2.88 -6.56 11.48
CA MET A 16 1.85 -7.40 10.87
C MET A 16 2.29 -8.86 10.67
N GLY A 17 3.57 -9.18 10.86
CA GLY A 17 4.11 -10.53 10.71
C GLY A 17 4.81 -10.81 9.38
N ALA A 18 5.09 -9.78 8.57
CA ALA A 18 5.84 -9.95 7.34
C ALA A 18 7.29 -10.38 7.59
N SER A 19 7.78 -11.34 6.81
CA SER A 19 9.18 -11.75 6.79
C SER A 19 9.97 -10.79 5.88
N ILE A 20 10.59 -9.77 6.49
CA ILE A 20 11.42 -8.78 5.80
C ILE A 20 12.78 -8.76 6.47
N GLU A 21 13.80 -9.26 5.77
CA GLU A 21 15.20 -9.27 6.20
C GLU A 21 15.98 -8.19 5.44
N GLU A 22 16.83 -7.47 6.15
CA GLU A 22 17.77 -6.52 5.55
C GLU A 22 19.16 -7.17 5.52
N ALA A 23 19.79 -7.16 4.36
CA ALA A 23 21.15 -7.66 4.14
C ALA A 23 21.99 -6.59 3.45
N ASP A 24 23.32 -6.72 3.55
CA ASP A 24 24.30 -5.86 2.87
C ASP A 24 24.06 -4.35 3.11
N VAL A 25 23.77 -3.98 4.35
CA VAL A 25 23.59 -2.57 4.73
C VAL A 25 24.90 -1.81 4.48
N ARG A 26 24.85 -0.79 3.61
CA ARG A 26 25.98 0.09 3.27
C ARG A 26 25.58 1.53 3.55
N GLY A 27 26.47 2.29 4.19
CA GLY A 27 26.18 3.68 4.58
C GLY A 27 27.37 4.63 4.50
N ASP A 28 28.34 4.39 3.59
CA ASP A 28 29.66 5.03 3.65
C ASP A 28 29.69 6.50 3.21
N ALA A 29 28.74 7.01 2.47
CA ALA A 29 28.71 8.42 2.04
C ALA A 29 27.33 8.84 1.49
N GLY A 30 26.27 8.77 2.28
CA GLY A 30 24.95 9.18 1.83
C GLY A 30 23.82 8.45 2.55
N GLU A 31 22.68 8.31 1.89
CA GLU A 31 21.58 7.53 2.43
C GLU A 31 21.93 6.04 2.54
N PRO A 32 21.57 5.38 3.66
CA PRO A 32 21.77 3.95 3.81
C PRO A 32 21.13 3.16 2.68
N MET A 33 21.82 2.16 2.16
CA MET A 33 21.31 1.20 1.18
C MET A 33 21.34 -0.20 1.79
N ALA A 34 20.31 -0.98 1.53
CA ALA A 34 20.26 -2.38 1.90
C ALA A 34 19.61 -3.21 0.80
N GLN A 35 19.94 -4.49 0.78
CA GLN A 35 19.14 -5.48 0.07
C GLN A 35 17.99 -5.92 0.98
N LEU A 36 16.77 -5.95 0.43
CA LEU A 36 15.60 -6.46 1.14
C LEU A 36 15.27 -7.85 0.61
N ARG A 37 15.18 -8.82 1.50
CA ARG A 37 14.65 -10.14 1.21
C ARG A 37 13.27 -10.25 1.83
N VAL A 38 12.24 -10.34 1.00
CA VAL A 38 10.86 -10.47 1.44
C VAL A 38 10.34 -11.87 1.09
N ARG A 39 9.67 -12.51 2.03
CA ARG A 39 9.02 -13.82 1.82
C ARG A 39 7.53 -13.69 2.09
N ALA A 40 6.73 -14.43 1.32
CA ALA A 40 5.29 -14.52 1.56
C ALA A 40 5.00 -14.91 3.02
N SER A 41 4.08 -14.19 3.64
CA SER A 41 3.78 -14.32 5.07
C SER A 41 2.28 -14.14 5.30
N ARG A 42 1.75 -14.80 6.34
CA ARG A 42 0.39 -14.52 6.82
C ARG A 42 0.41 -13.27 7.67
N LEU A 43 -0.21 -12.22 7.17
CA LEU A 43 -0.30 -10.94 7.86
C LEU A 43 -1.46 -10.95 8.86
N ARG A 44 -1.32 -10.15 9.93
CA ARG A 44 -2.37 -9.88 10.92
C ARG A 44 -2.61 -8.39 11.03
N GLY A 45 -3.84 -8.03 11.42
CA GLY A 45 -4.18 -6.66 11.70
C GLY A 45 -3.37 -6.07 12.86
N VAL A 46 -3.09 -4.77 12.76
CA VAL A 46 -2.32 -4.01 13.76
C VAL A 46 -2.93 -2.63 13.97
N ASP A 47 -2.61 -2.01 15.10
CA ASP A 47 -2.92 -0.60 15.37
C ASP A 47 -1.67 0.24 15.06
N VAL A 48 -1.74 1.04 13.99
CA VAL A 48 -0.62 1.88 13.53
C VAL A 48 -0.75 3.26 14.17
N PRO A 49 0.18 3.64 15.04
CA PRO A 49 0.07 4.89 15.78
C PRO A 49 0.28 6.12 14.88
N PRO A 50 -0.35 7.27 15.20
CA PRO A 50 -0.30 8.47 14.35
C PRO A 50 1.11 9.04 14.19
N GLU A 51 2.00 8.83 15.16
CA GLU A 51 3.40 9.28 15.11
C GLU A 51 4.21 8.62 14.00
N ARG A 52 3.71 7.50 13.46
CA ARG A 52 4.34 6.81 12.33
C ARG A 52 4.06 7.50 10.99
N ALA A 53 2.99 8.28 10.89
CA ALA A 53 2.54 8.87 9.64
C ALA A 53 3.65 9.64 8.88
N PRO A 54 4.49 10.48 9.50
CA PRO A 54 5.54 11.20 8.76
C PRO A 54 6.56 10.29 8.05
N SER A 55 6.79 9.07 8.58
CA SER A 55 7.78 8.15 8.03
C SER A 55 7.25 7.26 6.90
N MET A 56 5.95 7.31 6.61
CA MET A 56 5.30 6.46 5.59
C MET A 56 3.99 7.03 5.04
N ILE A 57 3.81 8.34 5.07
CA ILE A 57 2.52 8.96 4.69
C ILE A 57 2.05 8.54 3.29
N ASP A 58 2.97 8.45 2.35
CA ASP A 58 2.67 8.08 0.97
C ASP A 58 2.46 6.57 0.77
N GLU A 59 2.87 5.76 1.72
CA GLU A 59 2.80 4.29 1.68
C GLU A 59 1.55 3.73 2.36
N TYR A 60 0.73 4.57 3.02
CA TYR A 60 -0.52 4.10 3.65
C TYR A 60 -1.51 3.48 2.65
N LEU A 61 -1.49 3.90 1.39
CA LEU A 61 -2.37 3.35 0.37
C LEU A 61 -2.07 1.87 0.11
N VAL A 62 -0.79 1.55 -0.12
CA VAL A 62 -0.36 0.16 -0.33
C VAL A 62 -0.37 -0.64 0.98
N LEU A 63 -0.18 -0.01 2.14
CA LEU A 63 -0.40 -0.66 3.44
C LEU A 63 -1.87 -1.06 3.62
N ALA A 64 -2.81 -0.22 3.21
CA ALA A 64 -4.23 -0.53 3.25
C ALA A 64 -4.59 -1.73 2.34
N VAL A 65 -3.90 -1.85 1.19
CA VAL A 65 -3.98 -3.06 0.36
C VAL A 65 -3.45 -4.28 1.13
N ALA A 66 -2.26 -4.21 1.72
CA ALA A 66 -1.73 -5.31 2.52
C ALA A 66 -2.64 -5.69 3.70
N ALA A 67 -3.22 -4.68 4.37
CA ALA A 67 -4.16 -4.87 5.47
C ALA A 67 -5.45 -5.60 5.02
N SER A 68 -5.90 -5.39 3.79
CA SER A 68 -7.10 -6.09 3.27
C SER A 68 -6.88 -7.59 3.10
N PHE A 69 -5.63 -8.04 2.89
CA PHE A 69 -5.23 -9.45 2.84
C PHE A 69 -4.77 -10.01 4.20
N ALA A 70 -4.69 -9.18 5.24
CA ALA A 70 -4.36 -9.63 6.59
C ALA A 70 -5.55 -10.32 7.27
N GLU A 71 -5.31 -11.02 8.37
CA GLU A 71 -6.37 -11.52 9.25
C GLU A 71 -6.61 -10.53 10.39
N GLY A 72 -7.85 -10.08 10.55
CA GLY A 72 -8.25 -9.14 11.59
C GLY A 72 -8.21 -7.69 11.17
N THR A 73 -8.38 -6.79 12.13
CA THR A 73 -8.56 -5.35 11.89
C THR A 73 -7.22 -4.63 11.94
N THR A 74 -6.95 -3.83 10.92
CA THR A 74 -5.85 -2.84 10.94
C THR A 74 -6.44 -1.45 11.11
N ILE A 75 -5.93 -0.69 12.07
CA ILE A 75 -6.30 0.69 12.31
C ILE A 75 -5.09 1.57 11.98
N MET A 76 -5.24 2.48 11.04
CA MET A 76 -4.22 3.44 10.62
C MET A 76 -4.62 4.82 11.10
N ARG A 77 -3.90 5.35 12.10
CA ARG A 77 -4.34 6.56 12.81
C ARG A 77 -3.71 7.83 12.29
N GLY A 78 -4.46 8.92 12.38
CA GLY A 78 -3.95 10.28 12.20
C GLY A 78 -3.56 10.60 10.75
N LEU A 79 -4.38 10.20 9.78
CA LEU A 79 -4.10 10.31 8.34
C LEU A 79 -4.61 11.62 7.71
N GLN A 80 -4.80 12.69 8.50
CA GLN A 80 -5.33 13.97 8.00
C GLN A 80 -4.53 14.52 6.81
N GLU A 81 -3.23 14.27 6.74
CA GLU A 81 -2.38 14.75 5.65
C GLU A 81 -2.74 14.09 4.30
N LEU A 82 -3.30 12.87 4.30
CA LEU A 82 -3.75 12.21 3.07
C LEU A 82 -4.89 12.95 2.37
N ARG A 83 -5.68 13.74 3.11
CA ARG A 83 -6.81 14.48 2.54
C ARG A 83 -6.41 15.66 1.66
N VAL A 84 -5.18 16.13 1.80
CA VAL A 84 -4.66 17.33 1.11
C VAL A 84 -3.51 17.02 0.16
N LYS A 85 -3.42 15.75 -0.29
CA LYS A 85 -2.46 15.32 -1.31
C LYS A 85 -3.01 15.57 -2.73
N GLU A 86 -2.52 14.87 -3.74
CA GLU A 86 -2.95 14.99 -5.14
C GLU A 86 -4.45 14.72 -5.32
N SER A 87 -5.01 13.91 -4.44
CA SER A 87 -6.44 13.67 -4.25
C SER A 87 -6.73 13.62 -2.75
N ASP A 88 -8.01 13.55 -2.32
CA ASP A 88 -8.31 13.05 -0.97
C ASP A 88 -7.99 11.55 -0.94
N ARG A 89 -6.71 11.25 -0.69
CA ARG A 89 -6.19 9.88 -0.69
C ARG A 89 -6.84 8.99 0.37
N LEU A 90 -7.31 9.57 1.47
CA LEU A 90 -7.99 8.81 2.52
C LEU A 90 -9.32 8.26 2.00
N GLU A 91 -10.16 9.12 1.42
CA GLU A 91 -11.44 8.71 0.83
C GLU A 91 -11.24 7.84 -0.41
N ALA A 92 -10.28 8.18 -1.30
CA ALA A 92 -10.00 7.40 -2.49
C ALA A 92 -9.52 5.98 -2.14
N THR A 93 -8.67 5.82 -1.11
CA THR A 93 -8.24 4.50 -0.63
C THR A 93 -9.42 3.71 -0.07
N ALA A 94 -10.26 4.32 0.74
CA ALA A 94 -11.44 3.64 1.27
C ALA A 94 -12.42 3.24 0.15
N ALA A 95 -12.62 4.10 -0.85
CA ALA A 95 -13.47 3.79 -2.02
C ALA A 95 -12.88 2.63 -2.84
N MET A 96 -11.58 2.64 -3.11
CA MET A 96 -10.86 1.54 -3.77
C MET A 96 -11.11 0.21 -3.06
N LEU A 97 -10.92 0.16 -1.75
CA LEU A 97 -11.10 -1.06 -0.97
C LEU A 97 -12.56 -1.53 -0.96
N ARG A 98 -13.52 -0.63 -0.71
CA ARG A 98 -14.96 -0.95 -0.74
C ARG A 98 -15.41 -1.49 -2.09
N GLY A 99 -14.97 -0.84 -3.18
CA GLY A 99 -15.29 -1.26 -4.55
C GLY A 99 -14.79 -2.67 -4.90
N ASN A 100 -13.80 -3.18 -4.15
CA ASN A 100 -13.24 -4.51 -4.31
C ASN A 100 -13.64 -5.50 -3.19
N GLY A 101 -14.70 -5.18 -2.45
CA GLY A 101 -15.32 -6.09 -1.48
C GLY A 101 -14.66 -6.12 -0.11
N VAL A 102 -13.80 -5.17 0.21
CA VAL A 102 -13.17 -5.05 1.53
C VAL A 102 -14.04 -4.18 2.43
N LYS A 103 -14.24 -4.62 3.66
CA LYS A 103 -14.91 -3.82 4.68
C LYS A 103 -13.94 -2.79 5.26
N VAL A 104 -14.25 -1.53 5.07
CA VAL A 104 -13.43 -0.40 5.49
C VAL A 104 -14.28 0.75 6.00
N GLU A 105 -13.81 1.39 7.06
CA GLU A 105 -14.43 2.55 7.70
C GLU A 105 -13.42 3.69 7.83
N ILE A 106 -13.88 4.92 7.71
CA ILE A 106 -13.14 6.13 8.10
C ILE A 106 -13.78 6.66 9.36
N SER A 107 -13.00 6.82 10.41
CA SER A 107 -13.43 7.40 11.68
C SER A 107 -12.56 8.64 12.00
N GLY A 108 -13.10 9.82 11.74
CA GLY A 108 -12.30 11.04 11.76
C GLY A 108 -11.24 11.00 10.67
N ASP A 109 -9.97 10.97 11.07
CA ASP A 109 -8.82 10.83 10.17
C ASP A 109 -8.15 9.44 10.27
N ASP A 110 -8.81 8.48 10.89
CA ASP A 110 -8.34 7.10 10.98
C ASP A 110 -8.95 6.25 9.88
N LEU A 111 -8.18 5.36 9.26
CA LEU A 111 -8.64 4.35 8.32
C LEU A 111 -8.65 2.98 9.01
N ILE A 112 -9.81 2.34 9.05
CA ILE A 112 -10.02 1.04 9.70
C ILE A 112 -10.33 0.02 8.60
N VAL A 113 -9.46 -0.97 8.44
CA VAL A 113 -9.59 -2.04 7.43
C VAL A 113 -9.78 -3.38 8.11
N GLU A 114 -10.89 -4.06 7.80
CA GLU A 114 -11.15 -5.43 8.26
C GLU A 114 -10.67 -6.43 7.21
N GLY A 115 -9.47 -6.97 7.43
CA GLY A 115 -8.88 -8.00 6.58
C GLY A 115 -9.45 -9.39 6.88
N ARG A 116 -9.56 -10.22 5.84
CA ARG A 116 -10.13 -11.58 5.91
C ARG A 116 -9.26 -12.62 5.22
N GLY A 117 -7.97 -12.30 4.99
CA GLY A 117 -7.03 -13.16 4.31
C GLY A 117 -7.21 -13.25 2.79
N HIS A 118 -8.23 -12.65 2.23
CA HIS A 118 -8.50 -12.60 0.78
C HIS A 118 -9.30 -11.35 0.42
N VAL A 119 -9.23 -10.95 -0.85
CA VAL A 119 -9.98 -9.83 -1.43
C VAL A 119 -10.74 -10.31 -2.65
N PRO A 120 -12.06 -10.12 -2.73
CA PRO A 120 -12.85 -10.55 -3.89
C PRO A 120 -12.40 -9.92 -5.21
N GLY A 121 -12.02 -8.65 -5.21
CA GLY A 121 -11.65 -7.94 -6.43
C GLY A 121 -12.80 -7.72 -7.40
N GLY A 122 -12.48 -7.45 -8.66
CA GLY A 122 -13.46 -7.26 -9.74
C GLY A 122 -14.01 -5.84 -9.84
N GLY A 123 -13.55 -4.91 -9.01
CA GLY A 123 -13.97 -3.52 -9.05
C GLY A 123 -13.23 -2.68 -10.09
N LEU A 124 -13.86 -1.58 -10.49
CA LEU A 124 -13.23 -0.49 -11.21
C LEU A 124 -12.90 0.62 -10.22
N VAL A 125 -11.64 1.02 -10.17
CA VAL A 125 -11.13 2.05 -9.25
C VAL A 125 -11.01 3.39 -9.98
N ALA A 126 -11.64 4.42 -9.43
CA ALA A 126 -11.44 5.79 -9.84
C ALA A 126 -10.10 6.29 -9.26
N THR A 127 -9.16 6.62 -10.12
CA THR A 127 -7.79 6.99 -9.72
C THR A 127 -7.66 8.45 -9.34
N HIS A 128 -8.60 9.30 -9.76
CA HIS A 128 -8.57 10.76 -9.54
C HIS A 128 -7.25 11.40 -10.00
N MET A 129 -6.65 10.88 -11.08
CA MET A 129 -5.33 11.29 -11.59
C MET A 129 -4.18 11.09 -10.57
N ASP A 130 -4.40 10.29 -9.53
CA ASP A 130 -3.40 9.99 -8.51
C ASP A 130 -2.68 8.66 -8.84
N HIS A 131 -1.39 8.79 -9.15
CA HIS A 131 -0.55 7.65 -9.50
C HIS A 131 -0.44 6.62 -8.37
N ARG A 132 -0.54 7.02 -7.09
CA ARG A 132 -0.44 6.09 -5.95
C ARG A 132 -1.72 5.29 -5.77
N ILE A 133 -2.90 5.87 -6.02
CA ILE A 133 -4.16 5.13 -6.06
C ILE A 133 -4.10 4.09 -7.19
N ALA A 134 -3.69 4.51 -8.39
CA ALA A 134 -3.57 3.61 -9.54
C ALA A 134 -2.63 2.43 -9.25
N MET A 135 -1.40 2.71 -8.79
CA MET A 135 -0.43 1.65 -8.48
C MET A 135 -0.92 0.73 -7.34
N SER A 136 -1.55 1.27 -6.30
CA SER A 136 -2.07 0.46 -5.18
C SER A 136 -3.21 -0.47 -5.63
N ALA A 137 -4.11 0.01 -6.51
CA ALA A 137 -5.16 -0.79 -7.10
C ALA A 137 -4.60 -1.94 -7.97
N LEU A 138 -3.60 -1.65 -8.81
CA LEU A 138 -2.93 -2.68 -9.61
C LEU A 138 -2.23 -3.72 -8.74
N VAL A 139 -1.54 -3.30 -7.67
CA VAL A 139 -0.93 -4.24 -6.70
C VAL A 139 -1.99 -5.10 -6.01
N MET A 140 -3.14 -4.53 -5.64
CA MET A 140 -4.26 -5.30 -5.06
C MET A 140 -4.75 -6.37 -6.04
N GLY A 141 -4.85 -6.05 -7.33
CA GLY A 141 -5.29 -6.98 -8.38
C GLY A 141 -4.40 -8.22 -8.53
N LEU A 142 -3.12 -8.15 -8.13
CA LEU A 142 -2.19 -9.29 -8.24
C LEU A 142 -2.54 -10.46 -7.30
N ALA A 143 -3.27 -10.20 -6.23
CA ALA A 143 -3.58 -11.19 -5.21
C ALA A 143 -5.09 -11.35 -4.93
N SER A 144 -5.95 -10.55 -5.57
CA SER A 144 -7.39 -10.66 -5.44
C SER A 144 -7.96 -11.81 -6.29
N ASP A 145 -9.16 -12.31 -5.91
CA ASP A 145 -9.82 -13.43 -6.60
C ASP A 145 -10.21 -13.09 -8.04
N LYS A 146 -10.50 -11.82 -8.32
CA LYS A 146 -10.82 -11.30 -9.65
C LYS A 146 -9.93 -10.11 -9.97
N PRO A 147 -9.60 -9.87 -11.25
CA PRO A 147 -8.82 -8.71 -11.67
C PRO A 147 -9.42 -7.40 -11.17
N VAL A 148 -8.55 -6.46 -10.80
CA VAL A 148 -8.93 -5.09 -10.43
C VAL A 148 -8.62 -4.18 -11.60
N ALA A 149 -9.59 -3.39 -12.03
CA ALA A 149 -9.43 -2.40 -13.09
C ALA A 149 -9.25 -1.00 -12.52
N VAL A 150 -8.54 -0.16 -13.24
CA VAL A 150 -8.42 1.29 -12.97
C VAL A 150 -8.92 2.08 -14.18
N ASP A 151 -9.46 3.26 -13.96
CA ASP A 151 -9.98 4.12 -15.00
C ASP A 151 -8.86 4.76 -15.84
N ASP A 152 -7.71 5.08 -15.24
CA ASP A 152 -6.57 5.68 -15.92
C ASP A 152 -5.25 5.26 -15.27
N THR A 153 -4.26 4.90 -16.09
CA THR A 153 -2.90 4.55 -15.68
C THR A 153 -1.84 5.57 -16.13
N ALA A 154 -2.23 6.58 -16.92
CA ALA A 154 -1.28 7.52 -17.54
C ALA A 154 -0.45 8.29 -16.50
N PHE A 155 -1.05 8.62 -15.37
CA PHE A 155 -0.39 9.35 -14.28
C PHE A 155 0.68 8.54 -13.54
N ILE A 156 0.71 7.22 -13.67
CA ILE A 156 1.81 6.40 -13.12
C ILE A 156 3.15 6.84 -13.70
N ALA A 157 3.20 7.12 -15.00
CA ALA A 157 4.42 7.52 -15.69
C ALA A 157 5.03 8.84 -15.20
N THR A 158 4.24 9.72 -14.57
CA THR A 158 4.73 10.99 -14.01
C THR A 158 5.64 10.80 -12.79
N SER A 159 5.50 9.68 -12.09
CA SER A 159 6.23 9.40 -10.84
C SER A 159 7.07 8.13 -10.95
N PHE A 160 6.56 7.09 -11.61
CA PHE A 160 7.25 5.81 -11.76
C PHE A 160 7.03 5.24 -13.17
N PRO A 161 7.74 5.77 -14.20
CA PRO A 161 7.55 5.36 -15.59
C PRO A 161 7.80 3.88 -15.84
N ASP A 162 8.71 3.25 -15.08
CA ASP A 162 9.07 1.84 -15.22
C ASP A 162 8.15 0.88 -14.44
N PHE A 163 7.10 1.37 -13.76
CA PHE A 163 6.23 0.53 -12.92
C PHE A 163 5.63 -0.65 -13.71
N SER A 164 4.91 -0.40 -14.80
CA SER A 164 4.26 -1.45 -15.57
C SER A 164 5.24 -2.43 -16.22
N PRO A 165 6.33 -1.98 -16.88
CA PRO A 165 7.37 -2.89 -17.38
C PRO A 165 7.98 -3.75 -16.27
N MET A 166 8.30 -3.16 -15.13
CA MET A 166 8.87 -3.88 -13.99
C MET A 166 7.90 -4.92 -13.43
N MET A 167 6.63 -4.57 -13.24
CA MET A 167 5.63 -5.50 -12.73
C MET A 167 5.40 -6.68 -13.69
N ARG A 168 5.37 -6.44 -15.02
CA ARG A 168 5.30 -7.50 -16.03
C ARG A 168 6.53 -8.40 -16.01
N ALA A 169 7.73 -7.83 -15.84
CA ALA A 169 8.96 -8.61 -15.70
C ALA A 169 8.98 -9.51 -14.45
N LEU A 170 8.23 -9.13 -13.41
CA LEU A 170 7.99 -9.93 -12.21
C LEU A 170 6.85 -10.94 -12.35
N GLY A 171 6.20 -11.01 -13.52
CA GLY A 171 5.13 -11.97 -13.82
C GLY A 171 3.71 -11.43 -13.63
N ALA A 172 3.53 -10.13 -13.42
CA ALA A 172 2.20 -9.54 -13.33
C ALA A 172 1.51 -9.49 -14.71
N GLU A 173 0.25 -9.89 -14.76
CA GLU A 173 -0.61 -9.73 -15.93
C GLU A 173 -1.30 -8.35 -15.85
N LEU A 174 -0.75 -7.38 -16.56
CA LEU A 174 -1.30 -6.03 -16.68
C LEU A 174 -1.72 -5.79 -18.14
N SER A 175 -3.02 -5.63 -18.39
CA SER A 175 -3.62 -5.33 -19.70
C SER A 175 -3.86 -3.83 -19.86
#